data_398bee7e99bd1f9a068fb9cbfa937dd7
#
_entry.id   398bee7e99bd1f9a068fb9cbfa937dd7
#
_cell.length_a   1.000
_cell.length_b   1.000
_cell.length_c   1.000
_cell.angle_alpha   90.00
_cell.angle_beta   90.00
_cell.angle_gamma   90.00
#
_symmetry.space_group_name_H-M   'P 1'
#
loop_
_entity.id
_entity.type
_entity.pdbx_description
1 polymer ?
#
loop_
_entity_poly.entity_id
_entity_poly.type
_entity_poly.pdbx_seq_one_letter_code
_entity_poly.pdbx_strand_id
1 'polypeptide(L)'
;TPSSRGLGDVYKRQVKDNINMAIMDRNSQFYIMDTLKEIKNASAMQEKLNIKVSYWSQLTQSLSGGNQQKTVIAKWLSTKPEVLILDEPTKGIDVRSKSAVHEFMGELVGEGMSIIMISSELPEILGMCDRVVVMYKGLIKEILDVKNASSEQIVKLASGES
;
A
#
# COMPACT_ATOMS: atom_id res chain seq x y z
N THR A 1 -3.41 5.32 19.38
CA THR A 1 -2.80 5.40 18.04
C THR A 1 -3.89 5.45 16.97
N PRO A 2 -3.85 6.42 16.02
CA PRO A 2 -4.87 6.56 14.98
C PRO A 2 -4.96 5.36 14.01
N SER A 3 -3.94 4.50 13.99
CA SER A 3 -3.78 3.42 13.01
C SER A 3 -4.77 2.26 13.15
N SER A 4 -5.30 1.98 14.34
CA SER A 4 -6.19 0.82 14.55
C SER A 4 -7.66 1.07 14.19
N ARG A 5 -8.14 2.31 14.23
CA ARG A 5 -9.54 2.64 13.91
C ARG A 5 -9.82 2.60 12.40
N GLY A 6 -8.89 3.05 11.57
CA GLY A 6 -9.07 3.05 10.12
C GLY A 6 -9.04 1.67 9.47
N LEU A 7 -8.20 0.75 9.98
CA LEU A 7 -8.11 -0.62 9.48
C LEU A 7 -9.35 -1.45 9.88
N GLY A 8 -9.89 -1.27 11.09
CA GLY A 8 -11.07 -2.00 11.54
C GLY A 8 -12.31 -1.75 10.65
N ASP A 9 -12.47 -0.55 10.13
CA ASP A 9 -13.55 -0.22 9.18
C ASP A 9 -13.35 -0.85 7.80
N VAL A 10 -12.10 -0.96 7.33
CA VAL A 10 -11.76 -1.59 6.04
C VAL A 10 -12.14 -3.08 6.06
N TYR A 11 -11.82 -3.80 7.12
CA TYR A 11 -12.05 -5.24 7.21
C TYR A 11 -13.53 -5.63 7.23
N LYS A 12 -14.38 -4.80 7.81
CA LYS A 12 -15.83 -5.05 7.92
C LYS A 12 -16.62 -4.68 6.67
N ARG A 13 -16.01 -3.99 5.71
CA ARG A 13 -16.67 -3.58 4.46
C ARG A 13 -16.49 -4.62 3.36
N GLN A 14 -17.36 -4.56 2.37
CA GLN A 14 -17.23 -5.35 1.14
C GLN A 14 -15.99 -4.89 0.34
N VAL A 15 -15.41 -5.80 -0.42
CA VAL A 15 -14.23 -5.52 -1.26
C VAL A 15 -14.50 -4.36 -2.22
N LYS A 16 -15.64 -4.37 -2.91
CA LYS A 16 -16.06 -3.31 -3.83
C LYS A 16 -16.11 -1.94 -3.13
N ASP A 17 -16.72 -1.89 -1.96
CA ASP A 17 -16.90 -0.64 -1.22
C ASP A 17 -15.56 -0.07 -0.74
N ASN A 18 -14.63 -0.94 -0.33
CA ASN A 18 -13.28 -0.53 0.04
C ASN A 18 -12.52 0.09 -1.14
N ILE A 19 -12.55 -0.57 -2.30
CA ILE A 19 -11.84 -0.09 -3.50
C ILE A 19 -12.36 1.29 -3.92
N ASN A 20 -13.69 1.50 -3.84
CA ASN A 20 -14.30 2.74 -4.30
C ASN A 20 -14.34 3.86 -3.25
N MET A 21 -14.03 3.56 -1.98
CA MET A 21 -14.19 4.51 -0.88
C MET A 21 -13.48 5.86 -1.11
N ALA A 22 -12.27 5.84 -1.69
CA ALA A 22 -11.48 7.06 -1.90
C ALA A 22 -11.97 7.91 -3.09
N ILE A 23 -12.91 7.38 -3.90
CA ILE A 23 -13.46 8.05 -5.09
C ILE A 23 -14.99 8.18 -5.04
N MET A 24 -15.59 7.97 -3.87
CA MET A 24 -17.07 8.01 -3.72
C MET A 24 -17.68 9.31 -4.25
N ASP A 25 -17.07 10.46 -3.94
CA ASP A 25 -17.55 11.76 -4.40
C ASP A 25 -17.51 11.90 -5.93
N ARG A 26 -16.55 11.25 -6.59
CA ARG A 26 -16.43 11.25 -8.06
C ARG A 26 -17.46 10.35 -8.73
N ASN A 27 -17.94 9.34 -8.02
CA ASN A 27 -18.90 8.34 -8.52
C ASN A 27 -20.35 8.68 -8.15
N SER A 28 -20.58 9.73 -7.36
CA SER A 28 -21.92 10.16 -6.96
C SER A 28 -22.41 11.31 -7.87
N GLN A 29 -23.60 11.16 -8.44
CA GLN A 29 -24.38 12.25 -9.01
C GLN A 29 -25.65 12.42 -8.19
N PHE A 30 -25.92 13.63 -7.68
CA PHE A 30 -27.10 13.91 -6.85
C PHE A 30 -27.24 12.97 -5.63
N TYR A 31 -26.16 12.63 -4.95
CA TYR A 31 -26.15 11.71 -3.79
C TYR A 31 -26.54 10.25 -4.11
N ILE A 32 -26.67 9.87 -5.39
CA ILE A 32 -26.92 8.49 -5.79
C ILE A 32 -25.58 7.91 -6.30
N MET A 33 -25.14 6.82 -5.68
CA MET A 33 -23.94 6.10 -6.10
C MET A 33 -24.21 5.37 -7.42
N ASP A 34 -23.33 5.57 -8.41
CA ASP A 34 -23.41 4.87 -9.70
C ASP A 34 -22.77 3.47 -9.55
N THR A 35 -23.60 2.50 -9.28
CA THR A 35 -23.19 1.09 -9.08
C THR A 35 -22.41 0.53 -10.28
N LEU A 36 -22.71 0.95 -11.50
CA LEU A 36 -22.00 0.49 -12.69
C LEU A 36 -20.56 1.02 -12.74
N LYS A 37 -20.36 2.29 -12.38
CA LYS A 37 -19.02 2.88 -12.28
C LYS A 37 -18.21 2.24 -11.16
N GLU A 38 -18.83 1.95 -10.01
CA GLU A 38 -18.18 1.25 -8.90
C GLU A 38 -17.70 -0.14 -9.29
N ILE A 39 -18.56 -0.94 -9.93
CA ILE A 39 -18.20 -2.28 -10.38
C ILE A 39 -17.08 -2.20 -11.44
N LYS A 40 -17.17 -1.27 -12.39
CA LYS A 40 -16.15 -1.07 -13.41
C LYS A 40 -14.79 -0.74 -12.80
N ASN A 41 -14.74 0.19 -11.84
CA ASN A 41 -13.50 0.53 -11.14
C ASN A 41 -12.97 -0.65 -10.31
N ALA A 42 -13.84 -1.32 -9.56
CA ALA A 42 -13.45 -2.48 -8.77
C ALA A 42 -12.89 -3.62 -9.65
N SER A 43 -13.50 -3.86 -10.82
CA SER A 43 -13.01 -4.86 -11.79
C SER A 43 -11.65 -4.48 -12.35
N ALA A 44 -11.44 -3.22 -12.71
CA ALA A 44 -10.14 -2.74 -13.20
C ALA A 44 -9.05 -2.88 -12.13
N MET A 45 -9.35 -2.57 -10.87
CA MET A 45 -8.42 -2.73 -9.77
C MET A 45 -8.17 -4.20 -9.41
N GLN A 46 -9.20 -5.04 -9.50
CA GLN A 46 -9.08 -6.49 -9.31
C GLN A 46 -8.11 -7.11 -10.32
N GLU A 47 -8.27 -6.77 -11.59
CA GLU A 47 -7.41 -7.25 -12.67
C GLU A 47 -5.98 -6.74 -12.50
N LYS A 48 -5.81 -5.43 -12.34
CA LYS A 48 -4.50 -4.78 -12.18
C LYS A 48 -3.70 -5.35 -11.00
N LEU A 49 -4.36 -5.63 -9.87
CA LEU A 49 -3.72 -6.10 -8.63
C LEU A 49 -3.78 -7.62 -8.46
N ASN A 50 -4.40 -8.32 -9.39
CA ASN A 50 -4.69 -9.74 -9.26
C ASN A 50 -5.30 -10.08 -7.88
N ILE A 51 -6.35 -9.33 -7.49
CA ILE A 51 -7.05 -9.56 -6.22
C ILE A 51 -7.96 -10.77 -6.39
N LYS A 52 -7.74 -11.82 -5.60
CA LYS A 52 -8.59 -13.00 -5.61
C LYS A 52 -9.83 -12.76 -4.78
N VAL A 53 -10.94 -12.45 -5.43
CA VAL A 53 -12.27 -12.25 -4.85
C VAL A 53 -13.28 -13.12 -5.59
N SER A 54 -14.19 -13.75 -4.85
CA SER A 54 -15.22 -14.63 -5.45
C SER A 54 -16.46 -13.85 -5.89
N TYR A 55 -16.81 -12.80 -5.17
CA TYR A 55 -17.95 -11.93 -5.47
C TYR A 55 -17.76 -10.55 -4.79
N TRP A 56 -18.35 -9.50 -5.37
CA TRP A 56 -18.11 -8.12 -4.94
C TRP A 56 -18.60 -7.78 -3.54
N SER A 57 -19.63 -8.48 -3.05
CA SER A 57 -20.16 -8.32 -1.69
C SER A 57 -19.36 -9.11 -0.65
N GLN A 58 -18.27 -9.80 -1.02
CA GLN A 58 -17.39 -10.49 -0.10
C GLN A 58 -16.74 -9.49 0.87
N LEU A 59 -16.73 -9.82 2.16
CA LEU A 59 -16.08 -8.98 3.17
C LEU A 59 -14.57 -9.07 3.04
N THR A 60 -13.88 -7.94 3.15
CA THR A 60 -12.42 -7.89 3.02
C THR A 60 -11.72 -8.76 4.06
N GLN A 61 -12.28 -8.89 5.26
CA GLN A 61 -11.72 -9.76 6.32
C GLN A 61 -11.69 -11.26 5.96
N SER A 62 -12.50 -11.70 5.00
CA SER A 62 -12.52 -13.11 4.55
C SER A 62 -11.44 -13.42 3.51
N LEU A 63 -10.72 -12.41 3.03
CA LEU A 63 -9.62 -12.57 2.10
C LEU A 63 -8.33 -12.99 2.84
N SER A 64 -7.38 -13.59 2.12
CA SER A 64 -6.01 -13.76 2.63
C SER A 64 -5.36 -12.40 2.92
N GLY A 65 -4.39 -12.36 3.85
CA GLY A 65 -3.70 -11.12 4.22
C GLY A 65 -3.16 -10.34 3.04
N GLY A 66 -2.55 -11.02 2.07
CA GLY A 66 -2.06 -10.38 0.85
C GLY A 66 -3.17 -9.77 -0.02
N ASN A 67 -4.35 -10.42 -0.13
CA ASN A 67 -5.48 -9.85 -0.86
C ASN A 67 -6.14 -8.69 -0.09
N GLN A 68 -6.14 -8.74 1.25
CA GLN A 68 -6.58 -7.62 2.08
C GLN A 68 -5.68 -6.40 1.82
N GLN A 69 -4.36 -6.59 1.83
CA GLN A 69 -3.39 -5.51 1.58
C GLN A 69 -3.55 -4.93 0.17
N LYS A 70 -3.69 -5.79 -0.85
CA LYS A 70 -3.98 -5.37 -2.22
C LYS A 70 -5.28 -4.57 -2.33
N THR A 71 -6.32 -4.93 -1.57
CA THR A 71 -7.58 -4.16 -1.52
C THR A 71 -7.38 -2.76 -0.94
N VAL A 72 -6.54 -2.62 0.10
CA VAL A 72 -6.19 -1.31 0.67
C VAL A 72 -5.42 -0.46 -0.34
N ILE A 73 -4.46 -1.06 -1.04
CA ILE A 73 -3.70 -0.36 -2.10
C ILE A 73 -4.62 0.04 -3.25
N ALA A 74 -5.53 -0.85 -3.69
CA ALA A 74 -6.52 -0.59 -4.74
C ALA A 74 -7.38 0.65 -4.45
N LYS A 75 -7.78 0.84 -3.19
CA LYS A 75 -8.51 2.02 -2.74
C LYS A 75 -7.79 3.32 -3.10
N TRP A 76 -6.50 3.41 -2.82
CA TRP A 76 -5.71 4.61 -3.07
C TRP A 76 -5.34 4.74 -4.56
N LEU A 77 -5.03 3.65 -5.24
CA LEU A 77 -4.78 3.64 -6.69
C LEU A 77 -5.98 4.12 -7.51
N SER A 78 -7.21 3.88 -7.02
CA SER A 78 -8.43 4.38 -7.64
C SER A 78 -8.46 5.91 -7.74
N THR A 79 -7.69 6.63 -6.92
CA THR A 79 -7.54 8.10 -7.00
C THR A 79 -6.57 8.54 -8.09
N LYS A 80 -5.85 7.61 -8.73
CA LYS A 80 -4.78 7.85 -9.73
C LYS A 80 -3.69 8.78 -9.20
N PRO A 81 -3.01 8.42 -8.10
CA PRO A 81 -1.95 9.24 -7.53
C PRO A 81 -0.68 9.19 -8.39
N GLU A 82 0.11 10.27 -8.38
CA GLU A 82 1.46 10.29 -8.94
C GLU A 82 2.49 9.75 -7.93
N VAL A 83 2.21 9.92 -6.64
CA VAL A 83 3.03 9.44 -5.53
C VAL A 83 2.17 8.61 -4.58
N LEU A 84 2.60 7.41 -4.27
CA LEU A 84 1.96 6.51 -3.32
C LEU A 84 2.81 6.37 -2.05
N ILE A 85 2.22 6.65 -0.88
CA ILE A 85 2.89 6.47 0.41
C ILE A 85 2.34 5.21 1.06
N LEU A 86 3.21 4.26 1.36
CA LEU A 86 2.89 2.98 1.99
C LEU A 86 3.61 2.86 3.33
N ASP A 87 2.82 2.75 4.40
CA ASP A 87 3.32 2.57 5.77
C ASP A 87 3.17 1.11 6.17
N GLU A 88 4.30 0.43 6.36
CA GLU A 88 4.41 -0.99 6.71
C GLU A 88 3.57 -1.91 5.79
N PRO A 89 3.73 -1.84 4.43
CA PRO A 89 2.83 -2.50 3.50
C PRO A 89 2.83 -4.03 3.57
N THR A 90 3.84 -4.62 4.16
CA THR A 90 4.02 -6.08 4.25
C THR A 90 3.95 -6.63 5.66
N LYS A 91 3.65 -5.77 6.63
CA LYS A 91 3.59 -6.17 8.05
C LYS A 91 2.46 -7.15 8.31
N GLY A 92 2.79 -8.26 8.96
CA GLY A 92 1.81 -9.25 9.39
C GLY A 92 1.27 -10.15 8.28
N ILE A 93 1.88 -10.15 7.09
CA ILE A 93 1.54 -11.07 6.02
C ILE A 93 2.64 -12.13 5.83
N ASP A 94 2.27 -13.27 5.26
CA ASP A 94 3.21 -14.36 4.99
C ASP A 94 4.21 -14.02 3.87
N VAL A 95 5.33 -14.77 3.81
CA VAL A 95 6.45 -14.52 2.88
C VAL A 95 6.00 -14.50 1.41
N ARG A 96 5.09 -15.41 1.02
CA ARG A 96 4.60 -15.46 -0.36
C ARG A 96 3.77 -14.22 -0.69
N SER A 97 2.94 -13.78 0.26
CA SER A 97 2.14 -12.56 0.11
C SER A 97 3.02 -11.31 0.08
N LYS A 98 4.13 -11.26 0.85
CA LYS A 98 5.13 -10.18 0.77
C LYS A 98 5.71 -10.06 -0.63
N SER A 99 6.20 -11.19 -1.20
CA SER A 99 6.75 -11.19 -2.55
C SER A 99 5.75 -10.65 -3.59
N ALA A 100 4.49 -11.04 -3.49
CA ALA A 100 3.45 -10.55 -4.39
C ALA A 100 3.16 -9.04 -4.25
N VAL A 101 3.31 -8.47 -3.03
CA VAL A 101 3.20 -7.02 -2.81
C VAL A 101 4.41 -6.29 -3.37
N HIS A 102 5.61 -6.81 -3.16
CA HIS A 102 6.85 -6.24 -3.70
C HIS A 102 6.86 -6.22 -5.23
N GLU A 103 6.52 -7.36 -5.86
CA GLU A 103 6.42 -7.47 -7.32
C GLU A 103 5.45 -6.42 -7.88
N PHE A 104 4.28 -6.30 -7.27
CA PHE A 104 3.30 -5.32 -7.64
C PHE A 104 3.79 -3.86 -7.46
N MET A 105 4.50 -3.55 -6.37
CA MET A 105 5.12 -2.22 -6.20
C MET A 105 6.12 -1.92 -7.31
N GLY A 106 6.91 -2.93 -7.71
CA GLY A 106 7.84 -2.82 -8.83
C GLY A 106 7.13 -2.54 -10.17
N GLU A 107 5.99 -3.20 -10.42
CA GLU A 107 5.15 -2.92 -11.61
C GLU A 107 4.65 -1.48 -11.63
N LEU A 108 4.15 -0.95 -10.50
CA LEU A 108 3.70 0.44 -10.41
C LEU A 108 4.83 1.45 -10.68
N VAL A 109 6.02 1.20 -10.16
CA VAL A 109 7.20 2.04 -10.45
C VAL A 109 7.58 1.95 -11.93
N GLY A 110 7.52 0.75 -12.53
CA GLY A 110 7.73 0.56 -13.96
C GLY A 110 6.72 1.30 -14.84
N GLU A 111 5.50 1.54 -14.35
CA GLU A 111 4.47 2.37 -14.98
C GLU A 111 4.68 3.90 -14.76
N GLY A 112 5.73 4.31 -14.06
CA GLY A 112 6.08 5.71 -13.80
C GLY A 112 5.56 6.29 -12.49
N MET A 113 5.01 5.47 -11.60
CA MET A 113 4.58 5.91 -10.27
C MET A 113 5.78 6.06 -9.33
N SER A 114 5.75 7.06 -8.46
CA SER A 114 6.71 7.19 -7.37
C SER A 114 6.14 6.56 -6.09
N ILE A 115 6.95 5.76 -5.38
CA ILE A 115 6.53 5.14 -4.13
C ILE A 115 7.43 5.59 -2.99
N ILE A 116 6.82 6.01 -1.88
CA ILE A 116 7.50 6.21 -0.59
C ILE A 116 7.07 5.07 0.31
N MET A 117 7.99 4.17 0.63
CA MET A 117 7.76 3.05 1.52
C MET A 117 8.35 3.33 2.89
N ILE A 118 7.56 3.13 3.94
CA ILE A 118 8.01 3.14 5.33
C ILE A 118 7.99 1.69 5.79
N SER A 119 9.13 1.18 6.26
CA SER A 119 9.24 -0.19 6.75
C SER A 119 10.18 -0.28 7.94
N SER A 120 9.86 -1.14 8.89
CA SER A 120 10.75 -1.53 9.99
C SER A 120 11.68 -2.69 9.61
N GLU A 121 11.49 -3.28 8.42
CA GLU A 121 12.28 -4.40 7.92
C GLU A 121 13.41 -3.89 7.00
N LEU A 122 14.62 -3.75 7.53
CA LEU A 122 15.77 -3.25 6.77
C LEU A 122 16.08 -4.04 5.49
N PRO A 123 15.96 -5.39 5.46
CA PRO A 123 16.12 -6.15 4.21
C PRO A 123 15.12 -5.75 3.11
N GLU A 124 13.89 -5.37 3.48
CA GLU A 124 12.88 -4.90 2.55
C GLU A 124 13.30 -3.56 1.93
N ILE A 125 13.76 -2.62 2.76
CA ILE A 125 14.25 -1.31 2.29
C ILE A 125 15.42 -1.48 1.33
N LEU A 126 16.41 -2.27 1.71
CA LEU A 126 17.61 -2.50 0.89
C LEU A 126 17.32 -3.26 -0.41
N GLY A 127 16.30 -4.11 -0.43
CA GLY A 127 15.92 -4.90 -1.60
C GLY A 127 14.98 -4.19 -2.57
N MET A 128 14.25 -3.16 -2.11
CA MET A 128 13.16 -2.56 -2.88
C MET A 128 13.35 -1.08 -3.25
N CYS A 129 14.19 -0.35 -2.51
CA CYS A 129 14.30 1.09 -2.67
C CYS A 129 15.55 1.50 -3.45
N ASP A 130 15.49 2.62 -4.15
CA ASP A 130 16.66 3.25 -4.77
C ASP A 130 17.41 4.13 -3.74
N ARG A 131 16.65 4.79 -2.87
CA ARG A 131 17.19 5.68 -1.82
C ARG A 131 16.51 5.39 -0.49
N VAL A 132 17.24 5.56 0.59
CA VAL A 132 16.70 5.47 1.95
C VAL A 132 16.86 6.80 2.69
N VAL A 133 15.76 7.28 3.27
CA VAL A 133 15.74 8.43 4.16
C VAL A 133 15.79 7.91 5.59
N VAL A 134 16.90 8.13 6.29
CA VAL A 134 17.05 7.69 7.68
C VAL A 134 16.58 8.82 8.60
N MET A 135 15.66 8.49 9.51
CA MET A 135 15.09 9.44 10.47
C MET A 135 15.42 9.04 11.91
N TYR A 136 15.68 10.06 12.74
CA TYR A 136 15.84 9.90 14.18
C TYR A 136 15.16 11.04 14.92
N LYS A 137 14.29 10.73 15.87
CA LYS A 137 13.53 11.70 16.68
C LYS A 137 12.85 12.81 15.86
N GLY A 138 12.24 12.41 14.72
CA GLY A 138 11.50 13.33 13.86
C GLY A 138 12.36 14.17 12.89
N LEU A 139 13.69 13.99 12.91
CA LEU A 139 14.61 14.68 12.01
C LEU A 139 15.20 13.71 10.98
N ILE A 140 15.37 14.19 9.75
CA ILE A 140 16.12 13.47 8.73
C ILE A 140 17.60 13.55 9.10
N LYS A 141 18.22 12.39 9.30
CA LYS A 141 19.67 12.28 9.57
C LYS A 141 20.47 12.27 8.28
N GLU A 142 20.05 11.45 7.32
CA GLU A 142 20.73 11.33 6.05
C GLU A 142 19.79 10.76 4.99
N ILE A 143 20.09 11.04 3.72
CA ILE A 143 19.48 10.41 2.56
C ILE A 143 20.60 9.67 1.83
N LEU A 144 20.48 8.35 1.77
CA LEU A 144 21.50 7.46 1.21
C LEU A 144 20.99 6.84 -0.10
N ASP A 145 21.88 6.68 -1.06
CA ASP A 145 21.66 5.77 -2.19
C ASP A 145 21.86 4.33 -1.69
N VAL A 146 20.84 3.49 -1.85
CA VAL A 146 20.86 2.11 -1.33
C VAL A 146 22.02 1.30 -1.89
N LYS A 147 22.46 1.57 -3.13
CA LYS A 147 23.62 0.88 -3.73
C LYS A 147 24.92 1.05 -2.95
N ASN A 148 25.01 2.16 -2.20
CA ASN A 148 26.19 2.53 -1.43
C ASN A 148 25.98 2.42 0.08
N ALA A 149 24.76 2.10 0.53
CA ALA A 149 24.40 2.04 1.93
C ALA A 149 24.63 0.64 2.52
N SER A 150 25.19 0.57 3.72
CA SER A 150 25.25 -0.68 4.49
C SER A 150 24.15 -0.72 5.55
N SER A 151 23.74 -1.93 5.92
CA SER A 151 22.80 -2.16 7.02
C SER A 151 23.29 -1.51 8.32
N GLU A 152 24.57 -1.62 8.62
CA GLU A 152 25.20 -1.06 9.82
C GLU A 152 25.13 0.46 9.84
N GLN A 153 25.41 1.11 8.70
CA GLN A 153 25.31 2.57 8.57
C GLN A 153 23.87 3.05 8.82
N ILE A 154 22.89 2.39 8.21
CA ILE A 154 21.48 2.78 8.38
C ILE A 154 21.06 2.62 9.84
N VAL A 155 21.40 1.49 10.49
CA VAL A 155 21.05 1.24 11.91
C VAL A 155 21.74 2.26 12.82
N LYS A 156 23.01 2.56 12.59
CA LYS A 156 23.77 3.57 13.36
C LYS A 156 23.12 4.93 13.29
N LEU A 157 22.76 5.41 12.11
CA LEU A 157 22.05 6.67 11.91
C LEU A 157 20.66 6.68 12.56
N ALA A 158 19.93 5.56 12.45
CA ALA A 158 18.59 5.40 13.01
C ALA A 158 18.60 5.32 14.55
N SER A 159 19.72 4.91 15.18
CA SER A 159 19.92 4.94 16.64
C SER A 159 20.35 6.31 17.16
N GLY A 160 20.73 7.22 16.27
CA GLY A 160 21.21 8.56 16.62
C GLY A 160 22.70 8.64 16.93
N GLU A 161 23.43 7.56 16.67
CA GLU A 161 24.87 7.56 16.71
C GLU A 161 25.45 8.32 15.51
N SER A 162 26.43 9.14 15.75
CA SER A 162 27.15 9.94 14.74
C SER A 162 28.47 9.25 14.33
#